data_7ed6cc12f526d1ae2ba4d5fce203c9a4
#
_entry.id   7ed6cc12f526d1ae2ba4d5fce203c9a4
#
_cell.length_a   1.000
_cell.length_b   1.000
_cell.length_c   1.000
_cell.angle_alpha   90.00
_cell.angle_beta   90.00
_cell.angle_gamma   90.00
#
_symmetry.space_group_name_H-M   'P 1'
#
loop_
_entity.id
_entity.type
_entity.pdbx_description
1 polymer ?
#
loop_
_entity_poly.entity_id
_entity_poly.type
_entity_poly.pdbx_seq_one_letter_code
_entity_poly.pdbx_strand_id
1 'polypeptide(L)'
;MIKHGPVDVIVLAAGEPRFDGGVLAELERQAASGTIRVLDAMILLKDQDGRCWTLNIEELPPEDAAALGFIETGTRGLFDSEDAETLFEGMVPGSAVVALAIEHTWALALVNALYQAGVDVAMNFRVPALIVDEALASLGVE
;
A
#
# COMPACT_ATOMS: atom_id res chain seq x y z
N MET A 1 -23.82 -6.80 -7.72
CA MET A 1 -22.72 -7.53 -7.06
C MET A 1 -21.47 -6.68 -7.03
N ILE A 2 -20.83 -6.60 -5.90
CA ILE A 2 -19.59 -5.85 -5.73
C ILE A 2 -18.44 -6.62 -6.40
N LYS A 3 -17.61 -5.93 -7.15
CA LYS A 3 -16.55 -6.53 -7.97
C LYS A 3 -15.16 -6.42 -7.37
N HIS A 4 -14.99 -5.57 -6.37
CA HIS A 4 -13.69 -5.31 -5.76
C HIS A 4 -13.77 -5.40 -4.26
N GLY A 5 -12.72 -5.92 -3.65
CA GLY A 5 -12.57 -5.92 -2.20
C GLY A 5 -12.23 -4.53 -1.67
N PRO A 6 -12.19 -4.35 -0.36
CA PRO A 6 -11.78 -3.08 0.23
C PRO A 6 -10.34 -2.75 -0.09
N VAL A 7 -10.04 -1.47 -0.21
CA VAL A 7 -8.70 -0.97 -0.56
C VAL A 7 -8.14 -0.19 0.61
N ASP A 8 -6.92 -0.54 1.01
CA ASP A 8 -6.14 0.27 1.95
C ASP A 8 -5.11 1.09 1.19
N VAL A 9 -4.92 2.32 1.62
CA VAL A 9 -3.80 3.13 1.19
C VAL A 9 -2.77 3.12 2.31
N ILE A 10 -1.60 2.60 2.01
CA ILE A 10 -0.50 2.47 2.97
C ILE A 10 0.62 3.39 2.53
N VAL A 11 1.11 4.21 3.45
CA VAL A 11 2.24 5.11 3.20
C VAL A 11 3.43 4.60 4.01
N LEU A 12 4.47 4.16 3.32
CA LEU A 12 5.68 3.64 3.93
C LEU A 12 6.77 4.71 3.83
N ALA A 13 7.32 5.10 4.97
CA ALA A 13 8.38 6.11 5.05
C ALA A 13 9.70 5.48 5.42
N ALA A 14 10.76 5.84 4.72
CA ALA A 14 12.12 5.37 5.00
C ALA A 14 13.09 6.55 5.00
N GLY A 15 13.92 6.65 6.04
CA GLY A 15 14.97 7.66 6.13
C GLY A 15 16.09 7.44 5.11
N GLU A 16 16.35 6.19 4.77
CA GLU A 16 17.20 5.81 3.65
C GLU A 16 16.38 4.92 2.74
N PRO A 17 16.33 5.21 1.43
CA PRO A 17 15.53 4.39 0.51
C PRO A 17 16.15 3.00 0.37
N ARG A 18 15.68 2.08 1.18
CA ARG A 18 16.00 0.66 1.06
C ARG A 18 14.73 -0.07 0.70
N PHE A 19 14.46 -0.14 -0.57
CA PHE A 19 13.51 -1.13 -1.05
C PHE A 19 14.29 -2.41 -1.25
N ASP A 20 14.60 -3.08 -0.13
CA ASP A 20 15.25 -4.37 -0.24
C ASP A 20 14.28 -5.37 -0.86
N GLY A 21 14.83 -6.40 -1.46
CA GLY A 21 14.03 -7.41 -2.15
C GLY A 21 13.03 -8.12 -1.24
N GLY A 22 13.19 -8.04 0.08
CA GLY A 22 12.33 -8.72 1.03
C GLY A 22 10.90 -8.18 1.05
N VAL A 23 10.74 -6.86 1.06
CA VAL A 23 9.42 -6.23 1.07
C VAL A 23 8.69 -6.47 -0.25
N LEU A 24 9.36 -6.25 -1.37
CA LEU A 24 8.79 -6.45 -2.70
C LEU A 24 8.44 -7.92 -2.95
N ALA A 25 9.32 -8.84 -2.55
CA ALA A 25 9.07 -10.27 -2.69
C ALA A 25 7.85 -10.72 -1.90
N GLU A 26 7.66 -10.20 -0.68
CA GLU A 26 6.49 -10.54 0.13
C GLU A 26 5.20 -9.98 -0.47
N LEU A 27 5.22 -8.75 -0.97
CA LEU A 27 4.06 -8.18 -1.67
C LEU A 27 3.70 -9.01 -2.89
N GLU A 28 4.70 -9.38 -3.68
CA GLU A 28 4.49 -10.23 -4.87
C GLU A 28 3.92 -11.58 -4.49
N ARG A 29 4.42 -12.19 -3.42
CA ARG A 29 3.93 -13.48 -2.93
C ARG A 29 2.47 -13.41 -2.53
N GLN A 30 2.07 -12.37 -1.81
CA GLN A 30 0.68 -12.16 -1.41
C GLN A 30 -0.22 -11.90 -2.62
N ALA A 31 0.28 -11.15 -3.60
CA ALA A 31 -0.45 -10.91 -4.84
C ALA A 31 -0.62 -12.21 -5.65
N ALA A 32 0.42 -13.02 -5.75
CA ALA A 32 0.39 -14.29 -6.47
C ALA A 32 -0.58 -15.30 -5.84
N SER A 33 -0.73 -15.27 -4.52
CA SER A 33 -1.67 -16.14 -3.80
C SER A 33 -3.13 -15.69 -3.90
N GLY A 34 -3.39 -14.51 -4.48
CA GLY A 34 -4.74 -13.96 -4.59
C GLY A 34 -5.26 -13.30 -3.31
N THR A 35 -4.43 -13.17 -2.29
CA THR A 35 -4.81 -12.55 -1.02
C THR A 35 -4.98 -11.04 -1.15
N ILE A 36 -4.11 -10.41 -1.91
CA ILE A 36 -4.16 -8.97 -2.19
C ILE A 36 -3.93 -8.69 -3.67
N ARG A 37 -4.22 -7.46 -4.07
CA ARG A 37 -3.83 -6.94 -5.37
C ARG A 37 -3.30 -5.52 -5.17
N VAL A 38 -2.11 -5.24 -5.67
CA VAL A 38 -1.55 -3.90 -5.61
C VAL A 38 -2.05 -3.12 -6.82
N LEU A 39 -2.93 -2.17 -6.58
CA LEU A 39 -3.60 -1.41 -7.65
C LEU A 39 -2.75 -0.26 -8.15
N ASP A 40 -1.99 0.37 -7.28
CA ASP A 40 -1.16 1.50 -7.63
C ASP A 40 -0.03 1.67 -6.62
N ALA A 41 1.03 2.33 -7.08
CA ALA A 41 2.17 2.67 -6.23
C ALA A 41 2.73 4.03 -6.68
N MET A 42 3.12 4.83 -5.71
CA MET A 42 3.75 6.13 -5.97
C MET A 42 5.00 6.23 -5.11
N ILE A 43 6.14 6.51 -5.75
CA ILE A 43 7.43 6.64 -5.06
C ILE A 43 7.79 8.11 -5.03
N LEU A 44 8.04 8.64 -3.83
CA LEU A 44 8.36 10.03 -3.60
C LEU A 44 9.74 10.15 -2.98
N LEU A 45 10.51 11.10 -3.45
CA LEU A 45 11.85 11.38 -2.93
C LEU A 45 11.97 12.86 -2.56
N LYS A 46 12.66 13.11 -1.47
CA LYS A 46 12.99 14.47 -1.03
C LYS A 46 14.47 14.51 -0.66
N ASP A 47 15.22 15.36 -1.34
CA ASP A 47 16.65 15.46 -1.08
C ASP A 47 16.94 16.32 0.17
N GLN A 48 18.23 16.46 0.50
CA GLN A 48 18.64 17.22 1.68
C GLN A 48 18.34 18.72 1.55
N ASP A 49 18.23 19.22 0.32
CA ASP A 49 17.92 20.62 0.05
C ASP A 49 16.41 20.90 0.04
N GLY A 50 15.59 19.88 0.26
CA GLY A 50 14.14 20.01 0.27
C GLY A 50 13.51 19.90 -1.11
N ARG A 51 14.26 19.52 -2.13
CA ARG A 51 13.75 19.30 -3.47
C ARG A 51 12.97 18.00 -3.52
N CYS A 52 11.78 18.03 -4.10
CA CYS A 52 10.86 16.90 -4.12
C CYS A 52 10.58 16.46 -5.56
N TRP A 53 10.52 15.15 -5.77
CA TRP A 53 10.09 14.59 -7.07
C TRP A 53 9.46 13.22 -6.90
N THR A 54 8.63 12.84 -7.88
CA THR A 54 8.09 11.48 -7.97
C THR A 54 8.96 10.65 -8.90
N LEU A 55 9.07 9.37 -8.59
CA LEU A 55 9.80 8.42 -9.41
C LEU A 55 8.80 7.45 -10.03
N ASN A 56 8.73 7.42 -11.36
CA ASN A 56 7.89 6.47 -12.07
C ASN A 56 8.56 5.11 -12.16
N ILE A 57 7.76 4.05 -12.17
CA ILE A 57 8.29 2.69 -12.28
C ILE A 57 9.13 2.53 -13.55
N GLU A 58 8.71 3.16 -14.65
CA GLU A 58 9.43 3.11 -15.93
C GLU A 58 10.81 3.78 -15.89
N GLU A 59 11.03 4.70 -14.94
CA GLU A 59 12.32 5.39 -14.76
C GLU A 59 13.31 4.57 -13.94
N LEU A 60 12.84 3.48 -13.33
CA LEU A 60 13.70 2.60 -12.56
C LEU A 60 14.60 1.77 -13.48
N PRO A 61 15.75 1.31 -12.97
CA PRO A 61 16.53 0.32 -13.69
C PRO A 61 15.66 -0.89 -14.07
N PRO A 62 15.91 -1.55 -15.23
CA PRO A 62 15.06 -2.65 -15.68
C PRO A 62 14.84 -3.75 -14.65
N GLU A 63 15.82 -4.03 -13.81
CA GLU A 63 15.73 -5.02 -12.75
C GLU A 63 14.67 -4.66 -11.71
N ASP A 64 14.66 -3.39 -11.30
CA ASP A 64 13.70 -2.89 -10.30
C ASP A 64 12.31 -2.76 -10.89
N ALA A 65 12.22 -2.30 -12.14
CA ALA A 65 10.94 -2.21 -12.85
C ALA A 65 10.30 -3.59 -13.00
N ALA A 66 11.10 -4.62 -13.29
CA ALA A 66 10.63 -6.00 -13.40
C ALA A 66 10.11 -6.52 -12.05
N ALA A 67 10.79 -6.17 -10.95
CA ALA A 67 10.36 -6.55 -9.60
C ALA A 67 9.01 -5.96 -9.23
N LEU A 68 8.60 -4.84 -9.83
CA LEU A 68 7.33 -4.18 -9.59
C LEU A 68 6.26 -4.52 -10.64
N GLY A 69 6.56 -5.45 -11.52
CA GLY A 69 5.66 -5.84 -12.61
C GLY A 69 4.34 -6.46 -12.17
N PHE A 70 4.23 -6.92 -10.93
CA PHE A 70 2.99 -7.47 -10.37
C PHE A 70 1.93 -6.41 -10.07
N ILE A 71 2.29 -5.12 -10.12
CA ILE A 71 1.33 -4.03 -9.90
C ILE A 71 0.42 -3.92 -11.14
N GLU A 72 -0.88 -3.87 -10.88
CA GLU A 72 -1.88 -3.81 -11.95
C GLU A 72 -1.74 -2.52 -12.76
N THR A 73 -1.35 -2.66 -14.01
CA THR A 73 -1.12 -1.50 -14.87
C THR A 73 -2.40 -0.74 -15.24
N GLY A 74 -3.53 -1.46 -15.31
CA GLY A 74 -4.81 -0.86 -15.68
C GLY A 74 -5.41 0.04 -14.61
N THR A 75 -4.88 0.00 -13.40
CA THR A 75 -5.37 0.82 -12.28
C THR A 75 -4.36 1.88 -11.83
N ARG A 76 -3.19 1.94 -12.47
CA ARG A 76 -2.22 3.00 -12.20
C ARG A 76 -2.83 4.35 -12.49
N GLY A 77 -2.58 5.32 -11.62
CA GLY A 77 -3.17 6.65 -11.71
C GLY A 77 -4.22 6.92 -10.66
N LEU A 78 -4.41 6.00 -9.68
CA LEU A 78 -5.25 6.25 -8.51
C LEU A 78 -4.67 7.38 -7.66
N PHE A 79 -3.33 7.47 -7.60
CA PHE A 79 -2.65 8.58 -6.96
C PHE A 79 -2.40 9.69 -7.98
N ASP A 80 -2.62 10.93 -7.58
CA ASP A 80 -2.44 12.10 -8.45
C ASP A 80 -1.40 13.07 -7.88
N SER A 81 -1.22 14.20 -8.56
CA SER A 81 -0.25 15.21 -8.14
C SER A 81 -0.62 15.89 -6.82
N GLU A 82 -1.90 15.99 -6.49
CA GLU A 82 -2.33 16.55 -5.20
C GLU A 82 -1.93 15.61 -4.05
N ASP A 83 -2.08 14.31 -4.27
CA ASP A 83 -1.65 13.31 -3.29
C ASP A 83 -0.14 13.45 -3.05
N ALA A 84 0.64 13.59 -4.13
CA ALA A 84 2.08 13.77 -4.03
C ALA A 84 2.44 15.04 -3.24
N GLU A 85 1.80 16.16 -3.53
CA GLU A 85 2.04 17.43 -2.83
C GLU A 85 1.76 17.31 -1.34
N THR A 86 0.65 16.66 -0.98
CA THR A 86 0.26 16.45 0.41
C THR A 86 1.33 15.64 1.16
N LEU A 87 1.84 14.58 0.53
CA LEU A 87 2.86 13.73 1.13
C LEU A 87 4.21 14.46 1.22
N PHE A 88 4.58 15.24 0.20
CA PHE A 88 5.84 15.99 0.20
C PHE A 88 5.93 16.96 1.38
N GLU A 89 4.83 17.61 1.73
CA GLU A 89 4.80 18.55 2.85
C GLU A 89 5.21 17.91 4.16
N GLY A 90 4.84 16.64 4.36
CA GLY A 90 5.15 15.91 5.58
C GLY A 90 6.48 15.15 5.56
N MET A 91 7.20 15.16 4.45
CA MET A 91 8.43 14.38 4.33
C MET A 91 9.63 15.08 4.96
N VAL A 92 10.47 14.29 5.61
CA VAL A 92 11.76 14.74 6.14
C VAL A 92 12.76 14.86 5.01
N PRO A 93 13.58 15.92 4.95
CA PRO A 93 14.66 16.01 3.94
C PRO A 93 15.56 14.77 3.96
N GLY A 94 15.90 14.28 2.79
CA GLY A 94 16.73 13.07 2.62
C GLY A 94 15.95 11.76 2.76
N SER A 95 14.63 11.81 2.72
CA SER A 95 13.79 10.63 2.91
C SER A 95 13.14 10.17 1.61
N ALA A 96 12.56 8.97 1.67
CA ALA A 96 11.73 8.40 0.62
C ALA A 96 10.41 7.92 1.22
N VAL A 97 9.35 8.01 0.42
CA VAL A 97 8.02 7.52 0.78
C VAL A 97 7.48 6.68 -0.37
N VAL A 98 6.89 5.55 -0.05
CA VAL A 98 6.12 4.75 -1.01
C VAL A 98 4.68 4.71 -0.56
N ALA A 99 3.78 5.18 -1.40
CA ALA A 99 2.34 5.04 -1.19
C ALA A 99 1.85 3.86 -2.03
N LEU A 100 1.09 2.97 -1.40
CA LEU A 100 0.55 1.77 -2.04
C LEU A 100 -0.96 1.74 -1.86
N ALA A 101 -1.68 1.46 -2.94
CA ALA A 101 -3.10 1.14 -2.86
C ALA A 101 -3.25 -0.38 -2.98
N ILE A 102 -3.68 -1.02 -1.91
CA ILE A 102 -3.76 -2.48 -1.80
C ILE A 102 -5.21 -2.90 -1.66
N GLU A 103 -5.70 -3.67 -2.61
CA GLU A 103 -7.03 -4.29 -2.53
C GLU A 103 -6.94 -5.60 -1.76
N HIS A 104 -7.84 -5.79 -0.82
CA HIS A 104 -7.98 -7.05 -0.09
C HIS A 104 -8.92 -7.98 -0.85
N THR A 105 -8.40 -8.64 -1.87
CA THR A 105 -9.18 -9.52 -2.73
C THR A 105 -9.77 -10.70 -1.97
N TRP A 106 -9.09 -11.15 -0.90
CA TRP A 106 -9.60 -12.21 -0.03
C TRP A 106 -10.96 -11.87 0.60
N ALA A 107 -11.22 -10.57 0.81
CA ALA A 107 -12.43 -10.12 1.50
C ALA A 107 -13.65 -9.99 0.59
N LEU A 108 -13.47 -10.13 -0.73
CA LEU A 108 -14.55 -9.88 -1.69
C LEU A 108 -15.76 -10.78 -1.48
N ALA A 109 -15.54 -12.08 -1.21
CA ALA A 109 -16.62 -13.02 -0.98
C ALA A 109 -17.44 -12.64 0.27
N LEU A 110 -16.76 -12.21 1.34
CA LEU A 110 -17.43 -11.75 2.56
C LEU A 110 -18.25 -10.49 2.28
N VAL A 111 -17.66 -9.52 1.57
CA VAL A 111 -18.34 -8.27 1.21
C VAL A 111 -19.61 -8.56 0.41
N ASN A 112 -19.54 -9.45 -0.55
CA ASN A 112 -20.70 -9.84 -1.35
C ASN A 112 -21.76 -10.57 -0.53
N ALA A 113 -21.35 -11.42 0.40
CA ALA A 113 -22.29 -12.10 1.31
C ALA A 113 -23.04 -11.10 2.18
N LEU A 114 -22.33 -10.10 2.71
CA LEU A 114 -22.96 -9.03 3.49
C LEU A 114 -23.94 -8.22 2.63
N TYR A 115 -23.54 -7.86 1.43
CA TYR A 115 -24.38 -7.12 0.50
C TYR A 115 -25.68 -7.89 0.18
N GLN A 116 -25.57 -9.18 -0.11
CA GLN A 116 -26.74 -10.02 -0.42
C GLN A 116 -27.67 -10.23 0.79
N ALA A 117 -27.11 -10.22 1.99
CA ALA A 117 -27.89 -10.34 3.22
C ALA A 117 -28.51 -9.02 3.67
N GLY A 118 -28.27 -7.93 2.97
CA GLY A 118 -28.76 -6.60 3.37
C GLY A 118 -28.08 -6.05 4.62
N VAL A 119 -26.85 -6.50 4.89
CA VAL A 119 -26.08 -6.07 6.06
C VAL A 119 -25.08 -4.99 5.64
N ASP A 120 -25.13 -3.85 6.31
CA ASP A 120 -24.22 -2.75 6.07
C ASP A 120 -23.02 -2.81 7.02
N VAL A 121 -21.85 -2.45 6.50
CA VAL A 121 -20.68 -2.23 7.36
C VAL A 121 -20.81 -0.82 7.94
N ALA A 122 -21.26 -0.74 9.20
CA ALA A 122 -21.52 0.54 9.86
C ALA A 122 -20.22 1.28 10.22
N MET A 123 -19.14 0.55 10.47
CA MET A 123 -17.83 1.12 10.82
C MET A 123 -16.74 0.15 10.42
N ASN A 124 -15.64 0.70 9.92
CA ASN A 124 -14.46 -0.09 9.55
C ASN A 124 -13.23 0.78 9.77
N PHE A 125 -12.27 0.26 10.52
CA PHE A 125 -10.98 0.94 10.70
C PHE A 125 -9.90 -0.10 10.95
N ARG A 126 -8.65 0.30 10.68
CA ARG A 126 -7.50 -0.58 10.85
C ARG A 126 -6.81 -0.24 12.18
N VAL A 127 -6.49 -1.27 12.94
CA VAL A 127 -5.64 -1.15 14.13
C VAL A 127 -4.23 -1.59 13.72
N PRO A 128 -3.19 -0.77 13.94
CA PRO A 128 -1.82 -1.17 13.59
C PRO A 128 -1.42 -2.46 14.30
N ALA A 129 -0.67 -3.31 13.58
CA ALA A 129 -0.30 -4.64 14.08
C ALA A 129 0.42 -4.59 15.43
N LEU A 130 1.30 -3.62 15.63
CA LEU A 130 2.02 -3.48 16.89
C LEU A 130 1.07 -3.22 18.07
N ILE A 131 0.05 -2.40 17.85
CA ILE A 131 -0.97 -2.12 18.86
C ILE A 131 -1.78 -3.38 19.19
N VAL A 132 -2.11 -4.18 18.18
CA VAL A 132 -2.79 -5.46 18.36
C VAL A 132 -1.95 -6.41 19.22
N ASP A 133 -0.67 -6.53 18.90
CA ASP A 133 0.26 -7.39 19.65
C ASP A 133 0.34 -6.96 21.11
N GLU A 134 0.47 -5.67 21.39
CA GLU A 134 0.50 -5.14 22.74
C GLU A 134 -0.79 -5.42 23.51
N ALA A 135 -1.94 -5.22 22.87
CA ALA A 135 -3.24 -5.47 23.50
C ALA A 135 -3.43 -6.95 23.83
N LEU A 136 -3.12 -7.84 22.89
CA LEU A 136 -3.26 -9.28 23.10
C LEU A 136 -2.28 -9.80 24.16
N ALA A 137 -1.04 -9.29 24.16
CA ALA A 137 -0.07 -9.66 25.17
C ALA A 137 -0.53 -9.26 26.57
N SER A 138 -1.14 -8.08 26.74
CA SER A 138 -1.66 -7.61 28.02
C SER A 138 -2.84 -8.46 28.52
N LEU A 139 -3.55 -9.11 27.61
CA LEU A 139 -4.65 -10.04 27.94
C LEU A 139 -4.17 -11.50 28.12
N GLY A 140 -2.87 -11.78 27.94
CA GLY A 140 -2.33 -13.12 28.01
C GLY A 140 -2.67 -14.00 26.79
N VAL A 141 -3.03 -13.37 25.68
CA VAL A 141 -3.35 -14.03 24.40
C VAL A 141 -2.18 -13.84 23.45
N GLU A 142 -1.72 -14.91 22.80
CA GLU A 142 -0.65 -14.87 21.81
C GLU A 142 -1.17 -14.81 20.39
#